data_4cbd8f22c1a3a006a1ff8ae9dce35124
#
_entry.id   4cbd8f22c1a3a006a1ff8ae9dce35124
#
_cell.length_a   1.000
_cell.length_b   1.000
_cell.length_c   1.000
_cell.angle_alpha   90.00
_cell.angle_beta   90.00
_cell.angle_gamma   90.00
#
_symmetry.space_group_name_H-M   'P 1'
#
loop_
_entity.id
_entity.type
_entity.pdbx_description
1 polymer ?
#
loop_
_entity_poly.entity_id
_entity_poly.type
_entity_poly.pdbx_seq_one_letter_code
_entity_poly.pdbx_strand_id
1 'polypeptide(L)'
;MLELLQRLIATPSFSREEGATAEIIEDVLQEAGVKVKRYGNNVVAWGGDASKPVLLLNSHHDTVRPGAGWTHDPHLPVTNDGKLFGLGSNDAGGALVMMLAAFLHFHNRTDLPMSLCFAATAEEEVSGENGMAMLTRDVFVERPINVAIIGEPTGMQMAIAEKGLMVLDCVARGRTGHAARNEGVNALYASLIDIEWFRTHRFERTSPVLGNVKMTVTQIEAGSQHNVVPDSCRFVVDVRVTDAYTNMEVLEEIQRHVACEITPRSMRLAPSSIPMDHPLVLAGIEMGLTTYGSPTMSDQSLLPPDVPSMKIGPGDSARSHTPDEWLGVQELEDGIETFIRLLETMMRRMV
;
A
#
# COMPACT_ATOMS: atom_id res chain seq x y z
N MET A 1 15.18 18.11 6.41
CA MET A 1 14.46 16.97 5.80
C MET A 1 15.26 16.26 4.70
N LEU A 2 15.89 16.95 3.77
CA LEU A 2 16.74 16.33 2.74
C LEU A 2 17.88 15.49 3.35
N GLU A 3 18.57 16.03 4.37
CA GLU A 3 19.62 15.31 5.09
C GLU A 3 19.10 14.03 5.79
N LEU A 4 17.89 14.08 6.35
CA LEU A 4 17.25 12.89 6.90
C LEU A 4 17.01 11.82 5.83
N LEU A 5 16.47 12.22 4.67
CA LEU A 5 16.25 11.30 3.55
C LEU A 5 17.57 10.67 3.09
N GLN A 6 18.66 11.44 3.01
CA GLN A 6 19.99 10.92 2.68
C GLN A 6 20.50 9.90 3.72
N ARG A 7 20.27 10.14 5.02
CA ARG A 7 20.60 9.19 6.09
C ARG A 7 19.80 7.90 5.97
N LEU A 8 18.51 7.99 5.65
CA LEU A 8 17.65 6.81 5.45
C LEU A 8 18.13 5.97 4.25
N ILE A 9 18.42 6.60 3.11
CA ILE A 9 18.96 5.92 1.92
C ILE A 9 20.30 5.22 2.25
N ALA A 10 21.18 5.90 2.99
CA ALA A 10 22.50 5.34 3.35
C ALA A 10 22.42 4.16 4.32
N THR A 11 21.24 3.88 4.87
CA THR A 11 21.01 2.83 5.85
C THR A 11 20.10 1.76 5.25
N PRO A 12 20.62 0.58 4.87
CA PRO A 12 19.77 -0.49 4.34
C PRO A 12 18.61 -0.84 5.28
N SER A 13 17.39 -0.92 4.72
CA SER A 13 16.15 -1.16 5.48
C SER A 13 15.22 -2.12 4.75
N PHE A 14 15.74 -3.28 4.35
CA PHE A 14 14.89 -4.29 3.72
C PHE A 14 13.78 -4.73 4.66
N SER A 15 12.62 -5.07 4.11
CA SER A 15 11.48 -5.54 4.93
C SER A 15 11.91 -6.60 5.95
N ARG A 16 11.58 -6.37 7.22
CA ARG A 16 11.97 -7.11 8.43
C ARG A 16 13.38 -6.83 8.96
N GLU A 17 14.15 -5.95 8.32
CA GLU A 17 15.52 -5.57 8.72
C GLU A 17 15.64 -4.06 9.02
N GLU A 18 14.51 -3.36 9.28
CA GLU A 18 14.41 -1.90 9.35
C GLU A 18 14.90 -1.28 10.69
N GLY A 19 15.49 -2.08 11.57
CA GLY A 19 15.88 -1.65 12.93
C GLY A 19 16.69 -0.36 12.97
N ALA A 20 17.65 -0.20 12.06
CA ALA A 20 18.54 0.96 12.02
C ALA A 20 17.86 2.23 11.52
N THR A 21 16.98 2.14 10.51
CA THR A 21 16.20 3.30 10.03
C THR A 21 15.14 3.71 11.05
N ALA A 22 14.56 2.76 11.78
CA ALA A 22 13.67 3.07 12.90
C ALA A 22 14.40 3.87 14.01
N GLU A 23 15.66 3.55 14.34
CA GLU A 23 16.47 4.32 15.29
C GLU A 23 16.71 5.75 14.79
N ILE A 24 17.03 5.94 13.51
CA ILE A 24 17.22 7.27 12.91
C ILE A 24 15.96 8.12 13.05
N ILE A 25 14.77 7.55 12.77
CA ILE A 25 13.49 8.26 12.85
C ILE A 25 13.14 8.58 14.31
N GLU A 26 13.39 7.65 15.23
CA GLU A 26 13.20 7.83 16.67
C GLU A 26 14.09 8.96 17.20
N ASP A 27 15.37 8.98 16.85
CA ASP A 27 16.31 10.03 17.24
C ASP A 27 15.84 11.42 16.79
N VAL A 28 15.43 11.56 15.53
CA VAL A 28 14.93 12.85 14.97
C VAL A 28 13.70 13.34 15.73
N LEU A 29 12.77 12.47 16.08
CA LEU A 29 11.59 12.82 16.86
C LEU A 29 11.96 13.20 18.30
N GLN A 30 12.88 12.48 18.94
CA GLN A 30 13.36 12.76 20.29
C GLN A 30 14.13 14.08 20.36
N GLU A 31 15.00 14.37 19.38
CA GLU A 31 15.70 15.65 19.25
C GLU A 31 14.73 16.84 19.11
N ALA A 32 13.57 16.63 18.47
CA ALA A 32 12.49 17.61 18.40
C ALA A 32 11.62 17.68 19.68
N GLY A 33 11.98 16.94 20.74
CA GLY A 33 11.25 16.92 22.01
C GLY A 33 9.95 16.11 21.99
N VAL A 34 9.74 15.28 20.97
CA VAL A 34 8.54 14.45 20.79
C VAL A 34 8.67 13.14 21.58
N LYS A 35 7.61 12.74 22.28
CA LYS A 35 7.52 11.41 22.90
C LYS A 35 7.25 10.37 21.82
N VAL A 36 8.18 9.45 21.67
CA VAL A 36 8.13 8.36 20.69
C VAL A 36 7.88 7.03 21.38
N LYS A 37 7.18 6.14 20.72
CA LYS A 37 7.06 4.74 21.12
C LYS A 37 7.35 3.82 19.95
N ARG A 38 8.20 2.85 20.17
CA ARG A 38 8.57 1.84 19.18
C ARG A 38 7.76 0.56 19.39
N TYR A 39 7.26 -0.02 18.30
CA TYR A 39 6.55 -1.29 18.27
C TYR A 39 7.20 -2.18 17.20
N GLY A 40 8.09 -3.08 17.61
CA GLY A 40 8.99 -3.77 16.69
C GLY A 40 9.87 -2.75 15.96
N ASN A 41 9.78 -2.69 14.64
CA ASN A 41 10.46 -1.67 13.82
C ASN A 41 9.56 -0.48 13.47
N ASN A 42 8.29 -0.47 13.88
CA ASN A 42 7.43 0.69 13.68
C ASN A 42 7.73 1.78 14.70
N VAL A 43 7.73 3.04 14.27
CA VAL A 43 7.95 4.22 15.11
C VAL A 43 6.66 5.03 15.15
N VAL A 44 6.09 5.24 16.33
CA VAL A 44 4.81 5.95 16.51
C VAL A 44 4.98 7.14 17.45
N ALA A 45 4.45 8.28 17.04
CA ALA A 45 4.42 9.51 17.84
C ALA A 45 3.02 10.15 17.80
N TRP A 46 2.65 10.80 18.91
CA TRP A 46 1.36 11.44 19.07
C TRP A 46 1.54 12.93 19.36
N GLY A 47 0.70 13.78 18.76
CA GLY A 47 0.72 15.22 18.94
C GLY A 47 -0.68 15.80 19.09
N GLY A 48 -0.76 17.05 19.59
CA GLY A 48 -2.02 17.75 19.79
C GLY A 48 -2.79 17.33 21.04
N ASP A 49 -4.09 17.66 21.07
CA ASP A 49 -5.00 17.37 22.19
C ASP A 49 -5.54 15.93 22.07
N ALA A 50 -5.23 15.08 23.03
CA ALA A 50 -5.61 13.67 23.03
C ALA A 50 -7.13 13.41 23.08
N SER A 51 -7.94 14.43 23.42
CA SER A 51 -9.41 14.33 23.42
C SER A 51 -10.05 14.50 22.05
N LYS A 52 -9.29 14.94 21.06
CA LYS A 52 -9.75 15.19 19.69
C LYS A 52 -9.67 13.93 18.81
N PRO A 53 -10.50 13.87 17.75
CA PRO A 53 -10.36 12.83 16.72
C PRO A 53 -8.94 12.74 16.16
N VAL A 54 -8.51 11.55 15.77
CA VAL A 54 -7.13 11.28 15.34
C VAL A 54 -7.00 11.30 13.84
N LEU A 55 -6.06 12.12 13.33
CA LEU A 55 -5.53 12.05 11.97
C LEU A 55 -4.22 11.26 11.98
N LEU A 56 -4.18 10.14 11.28
CA LEU A 56 -2.95 9.37 11.05
C LEU A 56 -2.19 9.93 9.85
N LEU A 57 -0.90 10.19 10.05
CA LEU A 57 0.09 10.47 9.02
C LEU A 57 1.04 9.26 9.00
N ASN A 58 0.92 8.40 8.00
CA ASN A 58 1.69 7.16 7.90
C ASN A 58 2.49 7.13 6.60
N SER A 59 3.68 6.55 6.66
CA SER A 59 4.44 6.09 5.50
C SER A 59 5.41 5.01 5.94
N HIS A 60 5.80 4.12 5.04
CA HIS A 60 6.74 3.05 5.35
C HIS A 60 8.19 3.52 5.23
N HIS A 61 9.10 2.79 5.88
CA HIS A 61 10.54 3.03 5.81
C HIS A 61 11.35 1.79 5.44
N ASP A 62 10.67 0.69 5.15
CA ASP A 62 11.29 -0.46 4.51
C ASP A 62 11.42 -0.26 3.00
N THR A 63 12.28 -1.04 2.39
CA THR A 63 12.53 -1.07 0.95
C THR A 63 12.56 -2.49 0.43
N VAL A 64 12.28 -2.67 -0.85
CA VAL A 64 12.61 -3.91 -1.56
C VAL A 64 14.12 -4.13 -1.63
N ARG A 65 14.58 -5.35 -1.96
CA ARG A 65 15.99 -5.57 -2.30
C ARG A 65 16.28 -4.99 -3.70
N PRO A 66 17.45 -4.35 -3.90
CA PRO A 66 17.78 -3.76 -5.19
C PRO A 66 17.85 -4.85 -6.27
N GLY A 67 17.14 -4.63 -7.37
CA GLY A 67 17.21 -5.47 -8.55
C GLY A 67 18.52 -5.28 -9.35
N ALA A 68 18.67 -6.00 -10.46
CA ALA A 68 19.78 -5.79 -11.38
C ALA A 68 19.60 -4.49 -12.17
N GLY A 69 20.72 -3.91 -12.63
CA GLY A 69 20.72 -2.75 -13.53
C GLY A 69 21.01 -1.40 -12.88
N TRP A 70 21.23 -1.35 -11.56
CA TRP A 70 21.70 -0.14 -10.90
C TRP A 70 23.05 0.31 -11.46
N THR A 71 23.17 1.59 -11.81
CA THR A 71 24.44 2.20 -12.24
C THR A 71 25.14 2.94 -11.09
N HIS A 72 24.41 3.24 -10.01
CA HIS A 72 24.89 3.79 -8.74
C HIS A 72 24.75 2.76 -7.62
N ASP A 73 25.53 2.92 -6.55
CA ASP A 73 25.29 2.12 -5.33
C ASP A 73 23.91 2.53 -4.76
N PRO A 74 22.96 1.60 -4.61
CA PRO A 74 21.61 1.90 -4.12
C PRO A 74 21.58 2.54 -2.73
N HIS A 75 22.60 2.31 -1.91
CA HIS A 75 22.72 2.84 -0.55
C HIS A 75 23.69 4.02 -0.43
N LEU A 76 24.17 4.56 -1.56
CA LEU A 76 24.96 5.79 -1.58
C LEU A 76 24.09 6.95 -2.09
N PRO A 77 23.57 7.83 -1.23
CA PRO A 77 22.75 8.95 -1.67
C PRO A 77 23.56 9.93 -2.51
N VAL A 78 23.22 10.07 -3.77
CA VAL A 78 23.89 10.99 -4.70
C VAL A 78 22.91 12.03 -5.19
N THR A 79 23.23 13.30 -4.96
CA THR A 79 22.45 14.41 -5.54
C THR A 79 23.14 14.87 -6.82
N ASN A 80 22.43 14.77 -7.94
CA ASN A 80 22.90 15.24 -9.24
C ASN A 80 21.73 15.83 -10.03
N ASP A 81 21.93 16.99 -10.65
CA ASP A 81 20.93 17.68 -11.48
C ASP A 81 19.57 17.87 -10.77
N GLY A 82 19.58 18.21 -9.47
CA GLY A 82 18.38 18.41 -8.67
C GLY A 82 17.63 17.09 -8.31
N LYS A 83 18.22 15.93 -8.57
CA LYS A 83 17.70 14.61 -8.24
C LYS A 83 18.54 13.95 -7.16
N LEU A 84 17.91 13.41 -6.14
CA LEU A 84 18.52 12.57 -5.12
C LEU A 84 18.31 11.11 -5.52
N PHE A 85 19.39 10.43 -5.92
CA PHE A 85 19.40 9.01 -6.27
C PHE A 85 19.65 8.15 -5.04
N GLY A 86 18.99 6.99 -4.99
CA GLY A 86 19.16 5.94 -4.00
C GLY A 86 17.88 5.15 -3.75
N LEU A 87 18.03 3.92 -3.33
CA LEU A 87 16.91 3.02 -3.04
C LEU A 87 16.06 3.57 -1.88
N GLY A 88 14.75 3.62 -2.06
CA GLY A 88 13.81 4.19 -1.10
C GLY A 88 13.81 5.73 -1.08
N SER A 89 14.49 6.41 -2.02
CA SER A 89 14.39 7.88 -2.14
C SER A 89 12.99 8.32 -2.54
N ASN A 90 12.37 7.59 -3.47
CA ASN A 90 11.04 7.82 -4.00
C ASN A 90 9.99 6.97 -3.28
N ASP A 91 10.27 5.70 -3.02
CA ASP A 91 9.35 4.72 -2.46
C ASP A 91 9.83 4.19 -1.09
N ALA A 92 9.30 4.70 0.05
CA ALA A 92 8.49 5.91 0.15
C ALA A 92 9.18 6.96 1.05
N GLY A 93 10.54 7.01 1.04
CA GLY A 93 11.33 7.90 1.91
C GLY A 93 10.99 9.38 1.74
N GLY A 94 10.73 9.84 0.50
CA GLY A 94 10.29 11.20 0.26
C GLY A 94 8.95 11.52 0.93
N ALA A 95 7.99 10.63 0.83
CA ALA A 95 6.68 10.78 1.47
C ALA A 95 6.78 10.65 2.99
N LEU A 96 7.61 9.73 3.50
CA LEU A 96 7.87 9.59 4.93
C LEU A 96 8.41 10.88 5.54
N VAL A 97 9.42 11.47 4.91
CA VAL A 97 10.05 12.72 5.36
C VAL A 97 9.08 13.90 5.28
N MET A 98 8.22 13.94 4.26
CA MET A 98 7.14 14.91 4.14
C MET A 98 6.13 14.79 5.29
N MET A 99 5.68 13.57 5.61
CA MET A 99 4.74 13.29 6.71
C MET A 99 5.35 13.68 8.06
N LEU A 100 6.63 13.34 8.28
CA LEU A 100 7.36 13.70 9.49
C LEU A 100 7.50 15.23 9.64
N ALA A 101 7.83 15.94 8.57
CA ALA A 101 7.93 17.40 8.57
C ALA A 101 6.59 18.04 8.98
N ALA A 102 5.50 17.58 8.38
CA ALA A 102 4.16 18.08 8.73
C ALA A 102 3.78 17.75 10.18
N PHE A 103 4.06 16.52 10.64
CA PHE A 103 3.83 16.15 12.04
C PHE A 103 4.60 17.08 12.99
N LEU A 104 5.89 17.33 12.76
CA LEU A 104 6.72 18.22 13.57
C LEU A 104 6.23 19.68 13.53
N HIS A 105 5.63 20.11 12.42
CA HIS A 105 5.03 21.46 12.31
C HIS A 105 3.81 21.62 13.26
N PHE A 106 3.01 20.56 13.42
CA PHE A 106 1.73 20.65 14.13
C PHE A 106 1.72 19.98 15.53
N HIS A 107 2.67 19.14 15.89
CA HIS A 107 2.59 18.23 17.05
C HIS A 107 2.32 18.92 18.39
N ASN A 108 2.76 20.17 18.57
CA ASN A 108 2.54 20.98 19.79
C ASN A 108 1.24 21.79 19.78
N ARG A 109 0.47 21.77 18.69
CA ARG A 109 -0.75 22.55 18.52
C ARG A 109 -1.94 21.83 19.15
N THR A 110 -2.44 22.33 20.28
CA THR A 110 -3.62 21.78 20.99
C THR A 110 -4.94 22.45 20.57
N ASP A 111 -4.86 23.57 19.85
CA ASP A 111 -6.00 24.32 19.32
C ASP A 111 -6.63 23.73 18.06
N LEU A 112 -5.99 22.72 17.45
CA LEU A 112 -6.46 22.10 16.23
C LEU A 112 -7.71 21.24 16.46
N PRO A 113 -8.59 21.07 15.46
CA PRO A 113 -9.79 20.23 15.56
C PRO A 113 -9.49 18.74 15.64
N MET A 114 -8.27 18.32 15.31
CA MET A 114 -7.80 16.94 15.37
C MET A 114 -6.48 16.82 16.14
N SER A 115 -6.27 15.69 16.79
CA SER A 115 -4.94 15.25 17.22
C SER A 115 -4.24 14.50 16.09
N LEU A 116 -2.91 14.43 16.16
CA LEU A 116 -2.10 13.77 15.14
C LEU A 116 -1.48 12.50 15.67
N CYS A 117 -1.41 11.50 14.82
CA CYS A 117 -0.56 10.31 14.98
C CYS A 117 0.40 10.28 13.80
N PHE A 118 1.71 10.26 14.03
CA PHE A 118 2.71 9.91 13.03
C PHE A 118 3.09 8.44 13.22
N ALA A 119 3.13 7.68 12.14
CA ALA A 119 3.58 6.30 12.15
C ALA A 119 4.52 6.05 10.96
N ALA A 120 5.79 5.77 11.24
CA ALA A 120 6.69 5.17 10.27
C ALA A 120 6.58 3.66 10.39
N THR A 121 6.08 3.00 9.35
CA THR A 121 5.77 1.56 9.37
C THR A 121 6.86 0.74 8.70
N ALA A 122 7.01 -0.48 9.19
CA ALA A 122 7.86 -1.53 8.65
C ALA A 122 7.05 -2.52 7.81
N GLU A 123 7.72 -3.37 7.04
CA GLU A 123 7.15 -4.53 6.32
C GLU A 123 6.04 -4.19 5.31
N GLU A 124 5.93 -2.96 4.83
CA GLU A 124 4.89 -2.59 3.84
C GLU A 124 5.08 -3.36 2.53
N GLU A 125 6.31 -3.41 2.01
CA GLU A 125 6.71 -4.00 0.73
C GLU A 125 6.45 -5.53 0.63
N VAL A 126 6.22 -6.16 1.78
CA VAL A 126 5.85 -7.57 1.87
C VAL A 126 4.47 -7.78 2.49
N SER A 127 3.71 -6.69 2.70
CA SER A 127 2.43 -6.69 3.41
C SER A 127 2.52 -7.51 4.72
N GLY A 128 3.58 -7.27 5.50
CA GLY A 128 3.94 -8.07 6.66
C GLY A 128 2.96 -7.93 7.83
N GLU A 129 3.10 -8.82 8.81
CA GLU A 129 2.22 -8.81 9.99
C GLU A 129 2.72 -7.90 11.11
N ASN A 130 4.01 -7.49 11.05
CA ASN A 130 4.64 -6.68 12.10
C ASN A 130 4.73 -5.18 11.73
N GLY A 131 4.17 -4.77 10.59
CA GLY A 131 4.02 -3.38 10.15
C GLY A 131 2.67 -2.77 10.56
N MET A 132 1.98 -2.13 9.62
CA MET A 132 0.66 -1.52 9.84
C MET A 132 -0.36 -2.50 10.43
N ALA A 133 -0.34 -3.78 10.05
CA ALA A 133 -1.23 -4.80 10.61
C ALA A 133 -1.08 -4.93 12.13
N MET A 134 0.15 -4.88 12.67
CA MET A 134 0.42 -4.86 14.10
C MET A 134 -0.12 -3.57 14.74
N LEU A 135 0.15 -2.40 14.16
CA LEU A 135 -0.33 -1.14 14.71
C LEU A 135 -1.85 -1.08 14.77
N THR A 136 -2.54 -1.55 13.73
CA THR A 136 -4.00 -1.62 13.70
C THR A 136 -4.56 -2.52 14.80
N ARG A 137 -3.95 -3.69 14.99
CA ARG A 137 -4.39 -4.69 15.97
C ARG A 137 -4.09 -4.30 17.43
N ASP A 138 -2.89 -3.76 17.67
CA ASP A 138 -2.33 -3.67 19.03
C ASP A 138 -2.23 -2.22 19.55
N VAL A 139 -2.27 -1.21 18.67
CA VAL A 139 -2.10 0.21 19.03
C VAL A 139 -3.35 1.02 18.75
N PHE A 140 -3.87 0.94 17.53
CA PHE A 140 -5.00 1.76 17.11
C PHE A 140 -6.33 1.27 17.66
N VAL A 141 -6.39 0.06 18.22
CA VAL A 141 -7.54 -0.42 18.99
C VAL A 141 -7.74 0.35 20.31
N GLU A 142 -6.63 0.78 20.94
CA GLU A 142 -6.67 1.57 22.17
C GLU A 142 -6.96 3.06 21.91
N ARG A 143 -6.49 3.57 20.77
CA ARG A 143 -6.72 4.95 20.30
C ARG A 143 -7.10 4.95 18.83
N PRO A 144 -8.40 4.84 18.51
CA PRO A 144 -8.88 4.68 17.15
C PRO A 144 -8.49 5.83 16.21
N ILE A 145 -8.16 5.48 14.98
CA ILE A 145 -7.89 6.43 13.91
C ILE A 145 -9.23 6.85 13.28
N ASN A 146 -9.45 8.14 13.08
CA ASN A 146 -10.67 8.68 12.49
C ASN A 146 -10.54 9.00 11.00
N VAL A 147 -9.33 9.34 10.56
CA VAL A 147 -8.97 9.54 9.15
C VAL A 147 -7.48 9.26 8.97
N ALA A 148 -7.06 8.74 7.83
CA ALA A 148 -5.66 8.44 7.57
C ALA A 148 -5.18 9.03 6.24
N ILE A 149 -3.94 9.48 6.25
CA ILE A 149 -3.18 9.86 5.05
C ILE A 149 -1.95 8.97 4.99
N ILE A 150 -1.82 8.24 3.88
CA ILE A 150 -0.69 7.35 3.64
C ILE A 150 0.27 8.03 2.67
N GLY A 151 1.53 8.11 3.06
CA GLY A 151 2.61 8.71 2.28
C GLY A 151 3.14 7.74 1.24
N GLU A 152 2.88 8.03 -0.04
CA GLU A 152 3.26 7.24 -1.21
C GLU A 152 3.65 8.15 -2.38
N PRO A 153 4.46 7.71 -3.35
CA PRO A 153 4.84 8.53 -4.50
C PRO A 153 3.69 8.69 -5.49
N THR A 154 2.91 9.75 -5.34
CA THR A 154 1.71 10.04 -6.16
C THR A 154 1.84 11.30 -7.03
N GLY A 155 3.00 11.96 -7.04
CA GLY A 155 3.17 13.27 -7.67
C GLY A 155 2.31 14.35 -7.01
N MET A 156 2.08 14.25 -5.71
CA MET A 156 1.18 15.12 -4.94
C MET A 156 -0.28 15.11 -5.42
N GLN A 157 -0.69 14.10 -6.19
CA GLN A 157 -2.09 13.85 -6.50
C GLN A 157 -2.74 13.04 -5.37
N MET A 158 -4.01 13.33 -5.09
CA MET A 158 -4.76 12.60 -4.06
C MET A 158 -5.29 11.28 -4.62
N ALA A 159 -4.72 10.14 -4.23
CA ALA A 159 -5.30 8.83 -4.51
C ALA A 159 -6.42 8.56 -3.48
N ILE A 160 -7.65 8.88 -3.84
CA ILE A 160 -8.83 8.84 -2.97
C ILE A 160 -9.46 7.46 -2.80
N ALA A 161 -8.95 6.49 -3.53
CA ALA A 161 -9.31 5.08 -3.39
C ALA A 161 -8.17 4.19 -3.90
N GLU A 162 -8.02 2.99 -3.35
CA GLU A 162 -7.11 1.97 -3.86
C GLU A 162 -7.76 0.60 -3.92
N LYS A 163 -7.28 -0.25 -4.84
CA LYS A 163 -7.77 -1.62 -4.97
C LYS A 163 -7.15 -2.50 -3.89
N GLY A 164 -8.00 -3.32 -3.26
CA GLY A 164 -7.54 -4.44 -2.45
C GLY A 164 -6.91 -5.55 -3.29
N LEU A 165 -6.24 -6.49 -2.63
CA LEU A 165 -5.59 -7.64 -3.25
C LEU A 165 -6.04 -8.93 -2.58
N MET A 166 -6.47 -9.88 -3.42
CA MET A 166 -6.69 -11.26 -3.03
C MET A 166 -6.01 -12.17 -4.04
N VAL A 167 -5.07 -13.00 -3.58
CA VAL A 167 -4.42 -14.00 -4.43
C VAL A 167 -5.04 -15.35 -4.14
N LEU A 168 -5.55 -16.00 -5.18
CA LEU A 168 -6.22 -17.28 -5.09
C LEU A 168 -5.34 -18.40 -5.67
N ASP A 169 -5.05 -19.41 -4.85
CA ASP A 169 -4.52 -20.69 -5.30
C ASP A 169 -5.68 -21.60 -5.70
N CYS A 170 -5.75 -21.97 -6.99
CA CYS A 170 -6.83 -22.73 -7.58
C CYS A 170 -6.34 -24.12 -8.02
N VAL A 171 -7.13 -25.15 -7.78
CA VAL A 171 -6.82 -26.55 -8.16
C VAL A 171 -8.00 -27.20 -8.83
N ALA A 172 -7.91 -27.43 -10.14
CA ALA A 172 -8.84 -28.27 -10.86
C ALA A 172 -8.44 -29.74 -10.70
N ARG A 173 -9.41 -30.62 -10.40
CA ARG A 173 -9.21 -32.05 -10.23
C ARG A 173 -9.67 -32.83 -11.45
N GLY A 174 -8.96 -33.90 -11.70
CA GLY A 174 -9.26 -34.85 -12.76
C GLY A 174 -8.98 -36.30 -12.32
N ARG A 175 -8.67 -37.13 -13.29
CA ARG A 175 -8.29 -38.53 -13.07
C ARG A 175 -7.31 -38.96 -14.15
N THR A 176 -6.21 -39.56 -13.75
CA THR A 176 -5.21 -40.09 -14.69
C THR A 176 -5.79 -41.13 -15.66
N GLY A 177 -5.19 -41.22 -16.82
CA GLY A 177 -5.48 -42.17 -17.87
C GLY A 177 -4.44 -42.13 -18.97
N HIS A 178 -4.46 -43.11 -19.88
CA HIS A 178 -3.56 -43.11 -21.03
C HIS A 178 -4.09 -42.16 -22.11
N ALA A 179 -3.27 -41.20 -22.53
CA ALA A 179 -3.69 -40.14 -23.48
C ALA A 179 -4.19 -40.62 -24.84
N ALA A 180 -3.77 -41.83 -25.27
CA ALA A 180 -4.25 -42.46 -26.52
C ALA A 180 -5.58 -43.21 -26.36
N ARG A 181 -6.16 -43.22 -25.16
CA ARG A 181 -7.43 -43.93 -24.87
C ARG A 181 -8.44 -42.91 -24.32
N ASN A 182 -9.72 -43.20 -24.48
CA ASN A 182 -10.79 -42.39 -23.89
C ASN A 182 -10.97 -42.70 -22.39
N GLU A 183 -9.86 -42.60 -21.63
CA GLU A 183 -9.78 -42.90 -20.21
C GLU A 183 -9.35 -41.64 -19.43
N GLY A 184 -9.73 -41.58 -18.16
CA GLY A 184 -9.38 -40.47 -17.31
C GLY A 184 -10.31 -39.26 -17.43
N VAL A 185 -9.99 -38.20 -16.69
CA VAL A 185 -10.62 -36.87 -16.75
C VAL A 185 -9.49 -35.86 -16.75
N ASN A 186 -9.39 -35.10 -17.80
CA ASN A 186 -8.27 -34.17 -17.97
C ASN A 186 -8.48 -32.91 -17.13
N ALA A 187 -7.70 -32.74 -16.06
CA ALA A 187 -7.77 -31.58 -15.16
C ALA A 187 -7.37 -30.26 -15.87
N LEU A 188 -6.46 -30.32 -16.86
CA LEU A 188 -6.12 -29.15 -17.65
C LEU A 188 -7.33 -28.66 -18.46
N TYR A 189 -8.11 -29.56 -19.07
CA TYR A 189 -9.32 -29.14 -19.80
C TYR A 189 -10.40 -28.62 -18.87
N ALA A 190 -10.55 -29.22 -17.66
CA ALA A 190 -11.45 -28.71 -16.64
C ALA A 190 -11.07 -27.27 -16.20
N SER A 191 -9.77 -27.03 -15.99
CA SER A 191 -9.30 -25.70 -15.59
C SER A 191 -9.52 -24.62 -16.65
N LEU A 192 -9.52 -24.95 -17.94
CA LEU A 192 -9.75 -23.98 -19.01
C LEU A 192 -11.15 -23.34 -18.92
N ILE A 193 -12.15 -24.08 -18.42
CA ILE A 193 -13.52 -23.57 -18.23
C ILE A 193 -13.51 -22.50 -17.13
N ASP A 194 -12.87 -22.78 -15.99
CA ASP A 194 -12.75 -21.86 -14.88
C ASP A 194 -11.89 -20.64 -15.27
N ILE A 195 -10.76 -20.85 -15.98
CA ILE A 195 -9.89 -19.77 -16.47
C ILE A 195 -10.65 -18.85 -17.44
N GLU A 196 -11.47 -19.41 -18.32
CA GLU A 196 -12.30 -18.61 -19.23
C GLU A 196 -13.33 -17.78 -18.47
N TRP A 197 -13.92 -18.33 -17.40
CA TRP A 197 -14.78 -17.56 -16.52
C TRP A 197 -14.01 -16.41 -15.86
N PHE A 198 -12.84 -16.64 -15.24
CA PHE A 198 -12.01 -15.58 -14.66
C PHE A 198 -11.67 -14.49 -15.68
N ARG A 199 -11.41 -14.85 -16.94
CA ARG A 199 -11.06 -13.92 -18.01
C ARG A 199 -12.23 -13.07 -18.46
N THR A 200 -13.45 -13.61 -18.48
CA THR A 200 -14.61 -12.99 -19.12
C THR A 200 -15.64 -12.42 -18.18
N HIS A 201 -15.67 -12.91 -16.93
CA HIS A 201 -16.65 -12.45 -15.93
C HIS A 201 -16.51 -10.97 -15.65
N ARG A 202 -17.65 -10.30 -15.48
CA ARG A 202 -17.75 -8.89 -15.08
C ARG A 202 -18.70 -8.81 -13.90
N PHE A 203 -18.19 -8.28 -12.80
CA PHE A 203 -18.98 -8.00 -11.61
C PHE A 203 -20.00 -6.88 -11.89
N GLU A 204 -21.18 -6.97 -11.30
CA GLU A 204 -22.30 -6.07 -11.55
C GLU A 204 -22.02 -4.65 -11.04
N ARG A 205 -21.51 -4.52 -9.81
CA ARG A 205 -21.19 -3.23 -9.21
C ARG A 205 -19.84 -2.72 -9.72
N THR A 206 -19.80 -1.45 -10.07
CA THR A 206 -18.60 -0.75 -10.57
C THR A 206 -18.29 0.42 -9.66
N SER A 207 -17.06 0.53 -9.20
CA SER A 207 -16.60 1.71 -8.47
C SER A 207 -16.52 2.92 -9.42
N PRO A 208 -17.01 4.08 -9.03
CA PRO A 208 -16.89 5.29 -9.85
C PRO A 208 -15.43 5.77 -9.97
N VAL A 209 -14.57 5.39 -9.05
CA VAL A 209 -13.17 5.80 -8.99
C VAL A 209 -12.21 4.70 -9.47
N LEU A 210 -12.43 3.45 -9.03
CA LEU A 210 -11.54 2.32 -9.30
C LEU A 210 -11.98 1.45 -10.49
N GLY A 211 -13.18 1.69 -11.02
CA GLY A 211 -13.75 0.88 -12.11
C GLY A 211 -14.17 -0.51 -11.63
N ASN A 212 -13.90 -1.53 -12.45
CA ASN A 212 -14.31 -2.90 -12.19
C ASN A 212 -13.30 -3.68 -11.34
N VAL A 213 -13.78 -4.70 -10.62
CA VAL A 213 -12.93 -5.77 -10.09
C VAL A 213 -12.17 -6.39 -11.26
N LYS A 214 -10.86 -6.60 -11.08
CA LYS A 214 -10.01 -7.21 -12.11
C LYS A 214 -9.49 -8.56 -11.61
N MET A 215 -9.65 -9.59 -12.43
CA MET A 215 -9.09 -10.92 -12.18
C MET A 215 -8.10 -11.26 -13.29
N THR A 216 -6.93 -11.77 -12.92
CA THR A 216 -5.88 -12.14 -13.88
C THR A 216 -5.26 -13.47 -13.47
N VAL A 217 -5.37 -14.48 -14.31
CA VAL A 217 -4.62 -15.74 -14.12
C VAL A 217 -3.17 -15.47 -14.46
N THR A 218 -2.28 -15.70 -13.49
CA THR A 218 -0.85 -15.33 -13.58
C THR A 218 0.09 -16.52 -13.68
N GLN A 219 -0.36 -17.70 -13.22
CA GLN A 219 0.42 -18.92 -13.23
C GLN A 219 -0.48 -20.12 -13.57
N ILE A 220 0.04 -21.12 -14.27
CA ILE A 220 -0.63 -22.39 -14.53
C ILE A 220 0.40 -23.53 -14.64
N GLU A 221 0.09 -24.67 -14.01
CA GLU A 221 0.92 -25.86 -14.02
C GLU A 221 0.06 -27.13 -14.10
N ALA A 222 0.33 -28.03 -15.05
CA ALA A 222 -0.37 -29.31 -15.20
C ALA A 222 0.47 -30.33 -15.99
N GLY A 223 0.29 -31.63 -15.63
CA GLY A 223 0.90 -32.76 -16.34
C GLY A 223 2.35 -33.02 -15.97
N SER A 224 2.79 -34.25 -16.21
CA SER A 224 4.18 -34.69 -15.94
C SER A 224 4.79 -35.45 -17.12
N GLN A 225 3.97 -36.09 -17.96
CA GLN A 225 4.40 -36.88 -19.11
C GLN A 225 3.43 -36.70 -20.29
N HIS A 226 3.95 -36.75 -21.52
CA HIS A 226 3.18 -36.46 -22.73
C HIS A 226 2.05 -37.49 -23.02
N ASN A 227 2.13 -38.67 -22.46
CA ASN A 227 1.18 -39.79 -22.69
C ASN A 227 0.26 -40.08 -21.48
N VAL A 228 0.26 -39.22 -20.46
CA VAL A 228 -0.56 -39.32 -19.26
C VAL A 228 -1.55 -38.17 -19.19
N VAL A 229 -2.85 -38.48 -19.04
CA VAL A 229 -3.88 -37.46 -18.78
C VAL A 229 -3.65 -36.87 -17.38
N PRO A 230 -3.48 -35.54 -17.26
CA PRO A 230 -3.25 -34.92 -15.94
C PRO A 230 -4.48 -35.00 -15.04
N ASP A 231 -4.27 -35.40 -13.79
CA ASP A 231 -5.31 -35.48 -12.75
C ASP A 231 -5.39 -34.22 -11.87
N SER A 232 -4.46 -33.29 -12.07
CA SER A 232 -4.44 -32.05 -11.37
C SER A 232 -3.93 -30.94 -12.29
N CYS A 233 -4.58 -29.77 -12.20
CA CYS A 233 -4.10 -28.52 -12.79
C CYS A 233 -4.17 -27.44 -11.73
N ARG A 234 -3.02 -26.81 -11.42
CA ARG A 234 -2.89 -25.70 -10.47
C ARG A 234 -2.78 -24.40 -11.25
N PHE A 235 -3.44 -23.35 -10.78
CA PHE A 235 -3.28 -22.02 -11.35
C PHE A 235 -3.49 -20.97 -10.26
N VAL A 236 -2.92 -19.78 -10.46
CA VAL A 236 -2.98 -18.66 -9.53
C VAL A 236 -3.71 -17.50 -10.16
N VAL A 237 -4.61 -16.88 -9.40
CA VAL A 237 -5.38 -15.71 -9.84
C VAL A 237 -5.07 -14.52 -8.94
N ASP A 238 -4.58 -13.43 -9.53
CA ASP A 238 -4.51 -12.10 -8.91
C ASP A 238 -5.88 -11.44 -9.05
N VAL A 239 -6.53 -11.11 -7.92
CA VAL A 239 -7.85 -10.46 -7.87
C VAL A 239 -7.70 -9.09 -7.24
N ARG A 240 -7.96 -8.03 -8.02
CA ARG A 240 -7.95 -6.63 -7.58
C ARG A 240 -9.38 -6.19 -7.28
N VAL A 241 -9.72 -6.20 -5.99
CA VAL A 241 -11.04 -5.84 -5.47
C VAL A 241 -11.19 -4.33 -5.40
N THR A 242 -12.37 -3.80 -5.71
CA THR A 242 -12.68 -2.36 -5.62
C THR A 242 -13.55 -2.06 -4.41
N ASP A 243 -13.63 -0.81 -4.01
CA ASP A 243 -14.47 -0.33 -2.90
C ASP A 243 -15.99 -0.57 -3.09
N ALA A 244 -16.41 -1.03 -4.28
CA ALA A 244 -17.79 -1.49 -4.52
C ALA A 244 -18.09 -2.88 -3.89
N TYR A 245 -17.06 -3.61 -3.44
CA TYR A 245 -17.17 -4.96 -2.89
C TYR A 245 -16.24 -5.16 -1.71
N THR A 246 -16.59 -6.06 -0.82
CA THR A 246 -15.66 -6.67 0.13
C THR A 246 -14.93 -7.85 -0.53
N ASN A 247 -13.75 -8.23 0.00
CA ASN A 247 -13.04 -9.42 -0.46
C ASN A 247 -13.91 -10.68 -0.34
N MET A 248 -14.76 -10.76 0.69
CA MET A 248 -15.66 -11.91 0.92
C MET A 248 -16.74 -12.01 -0.15
N GLU A 249 -17.42 -10.89 -0.49
CA GLU A 249 -18.45 -10.90 -1.55
C GLU A 249 -17.88 -11.34 -2.90
N VAL A 250 -16.64 -10.85 -3.23
CA VAL A 250 -15.96 -11.27 -4.47
C VAL A 250 -15.61 -12.75 -4.45
N LEU A 251 -15.08 -13.27 -3.33
CA LEU A 251 -14.75 -14.68 -3.18
C LEU A 251 -15.99 -15.57 -3.29
N GLU A 252 -17.08 -15.23 -2.63
CA GLU A 252 -18.33 -15.97 -2.68
C GLU A 252 -18.93 -16.00 -4.10
N GLU A 253 -18.82 -14.91 -4.84
CA GLU A 253 -19.27 -14.88 -6.23
C GLU A 253 -18.40 -15.79 -7.11
N ILE A 254 -17.07 -15.76 -6.96
CA ILE A 254 -16.17 -16.66 -7.66
C ILE A 254 -16.53 -18.13 -7.36
N GLN A 255 -16.64 -18.48 -6.08
CA GLN A 255 -16.94 -19.88 -5.64
C GLN A 255 -18.27 -20.41 -6.17
N ARG A 256 -19.24 -19.57 -6.47
CA ARG A 256 -20.52 -19.97 -7.07
C ARG A 256 -20.42 -20.34 -8.55
N HIS A 257 -19.38 -19.94 -9.24
CA HIS A 257 -19.29 -20.03 -10.69
C HIS A 257 -18.18 -20.95 -11.21
N VAL A 258 -17.17 -21.25 -10.40
CA VAL A 258 -16.05 -22.11 -10.81
C VAL A 258 -16.11 -23.44 -10.09
N ALA A 259 -15.56 -24.48 -10.73
CA ALA A 259 -15.57 -25.83 -10.20
C ALA A 259 -14.26 -26.21 -9.46
N CYS A 260 -13.19 -25.45 -9.65
CA CYS A 260 -11.91 -25.69 -8.98
C CYS A 260 -11.99 -25.44 -7.47
N GLU A 261 -11.13 -26.14 -6.72
CA GLU A 261 -10.87 -25.84 -5.31
C GLU A 261 -10.15 -24.50 -5.22
N ILE A 262 -10.60 -23.59 -4.35
CA ILE A 262 -10.03 -22.26 -4.18
C ILE A 262 -9.50 -22.10 -2.76
N THR A 263 -8.26 -21.65 -2.63
CA THR A 263 -7.66 -21.28 -1.36
C THR A 263 -7.12 -19.85 -1.46
N PRO A 264 -7.74 -18.85 -0.81
CA PRO A 264 -7.18 -17.51 -0.72
C PRO A 264 -5.91 -17.50 0.15
N ARG A 265 -4.82 -16.89 -0.33
CA ARG A 265 -3.60 -16.75 0.48
C ARG A 265 -3.81 -15.76 1.63
N SER A 266 -4.61 -14.72 1.43
CA SER A 266 -4.99 -13.74 2.44
C SER A 266 -6.32 -13.08 2.07
N MET A 267 -7.11 -12.72 3.09
CA MET A 267 -8.35 -11.95 2.97
C MET A 267 -8.24 -10.55 3.59
N ARG A 268 -7.08 -10.19 4.16
CA ARG A 268 -6.89 -8.99 4.97
C ARG A 268 -6.64 -7.70 4.19
N LEU A 269 -6.20 -7.83 2.92
CA LEU A 269 -5.83 -6.68 2.09
C LEU A 269 -7.09 -6.12 1.39
N ALA A 270 -7.85 -5.32 2.13
CA ALA A 270 -9.12 -4.78 1.67
C ALA A 270 -8.93 -3.55 0.74
N PRO A 271 -9.88 -3.28 -0.17
CA PRO A 271 -9.95 -1.97 -0.82
C PRO A 271 -10.25 -0.89 0.21
N SER A 272 -9.78 0.31 -0.05
CA SER A 272 -9.97 1.47 0.82
C SER A 272 -10.35 2.71 0.03
N SER A 273 -11.00 3.67 0.67
CA SER A 273 -11.41 4.92 0.03
C SER A 273 -11.71 6.03 1.03
N ILE A 274 -11.80 7.25 0.53
CA ILE A 274 -12.30 8.42 1.24
C ILE A 274 -13.39 9.08 0.40
N PRO A 275 -14.53 9.51 1.02
CA PRO A 275 -15.59 10.20 0.29
C PRO A 275 -15.12 11.49 -0.38
N MET A 276 -15.64 11.80 -1.57
CA MET A 276 -15.30 13.02 -2.32
C MET A 276 -15.68 14.31 -1.58
N ASP A 277 -16.67 14.25 -0.70
CA ASP A 277 -17.14 15.38 0.12
C ASP A 277 -16.43 15.46 1.49
N HIS A 278 -15.47 14.58 1.74
CA HIS A 278 -14.69 14.63 2.98
C HIS A 278 -13.86 15.93 3.05
N PRO A 279 -13.75 16.61 4.23
CA PRO A 279 -13.02 17.88 4.38
C PRO A 279 -11.59 17.86 3.82
N LEU A 280 -10.89 16.72 3.94
CA LEU A 280 -9.53 16.53 3.41
C LEU A 280 -9.51 16.59 1.88
N VAL A 281 -10.43 15.91 1.20
CA VAL A 281 -10.52 15.89 -0.27
C VAL A 281 -10.93 17.27 -0.78
N LEU A 282 -11.93 17.89 -0.15
CA LEU A 282 -12.37 19.24 -0.50
C LEU A 282 -11.27 20.29 -0.33
N ALA A 283 -10.43 20.14 0.72
CA ALA A 283 -9.28 21.03 0.93
C ALA A 283 -8.26 20.90 -0.21
N GLY A 284 -7.96 19.69 -0.65
CA GLY A 284 -7.05 19.47 -1.78
C GLY A 284 -7.60 20.02 -3.09
N ILE A 285 -8.89 19.81 -3.38
CA ILE A 285 -9.57 20.38 -4.57
C ILE A 285 -9.51 21.90 -4.55
N GLU A 286 -9.75 22.54 -3.40
CA GLU A 286 -9.63 24.00 -3.24
C GLU A 286 -8.22 24.50 -3.55
N MET A 287 -7.19 23.72 -3.24
CA MET A 287 -5.79 24.00 -3.55
C MET A 287 -5.39 23.68 -5.00
N GLY A 288 -6.29 23.10 -5.80
CA GLY A 288 -6.04 22.69 -7.19
C GLY A 288 -5.38 21.32 -7.33
N LEU A 289 -5.34 20.50 -6.25
CA LEU A 289 -4.85 19.12 -6.33
C LEU A 289 -5.88 18.25 -7.06
N THR A 290 -5.40 17.30 -7.85
CA THR A 290 -6.24 16.35 -8.59
C THR A 290 -6.49 15.09 -7.80
N THR A 291 -7.61 14.39 -8.10
CA THR A 291 -7.97 13.11 -7.47
C THR A 291 -7.91 11.98 -8.49
N TYR A 292 -7.56 10.77 -8.03
CA TYR A 292 -7.58 9.56 -8.86
C TYR A 292 -7.79 8.30 -8.02
N GLY A 293 -8.05 7.17 -8.68
CA GLY A 293 -8.08 5.84 -8.07
C GLY A 293 -6.77 5.09 -8.32
N SER A 294 -6.10 4.65 -7.25
CA SER A 294 -4.85 3.90 -7.34
C SER A 294 -5.10 2.43 -7.69
N PRO A 295 -4.42 1.88 -8.70
CA PRO A 295 -4.47 0.45 -8.99
C PRO A 295 -3.59 -0.39 -8.04
N THR A 296 -2.65 0.26 -7.33
CA THR A 296 -1.72 -0.36 -6.39
C THR A 296 -2.23 -0.25 -4.96
N MET A 297 -1.77 -1.15 -4.11
CA MET A 297 -2.08 -1.25 -2.70
C MET A 297 -0.98 -0.58 -1.87
N SER A 298 -1.32 -0.22 -0.63
CA SER A 298 -0.41 0.31 0.39
C SER A 298 -0.85 -0.13 1.79
N ASP A 299 -0.21 0.38 2.83
CA ASP A 299 -0.63 0.23 4.23
C ASP A 299 -2.08 0.64 4.49
N GLN A 300 -2.67 1.44 3.60
CA GLN A 300 -4.08 1.82 3.63
C GLN A 300 -5.03 0.61 3.66
N SER A 301 -4.67 -0.47 2.96
CA SER A 301 -5.43 -1.73 2.89
C SER A 301 -5.52 -2.49 4.21
N LEU A 302 -4.69 -2.14 5.19
CA LEU A 302 -4.60 -2.77 6.51
C LEU A 302 -5.29 -1.96 7.61
N LEU A 303 -5.83 -0.79 7.29
CA LEU A 303 -6.68 -0.01 8.19
C LEU A 303 -8.08 -0.62 8.29
N PRO A 304 -8.83 -0.34 9.39
CA PRO A 304 -10.23 -0.71 9.45
C PRO A 304 -11.00 -0.13 8.25
N PRO A 305 -11.93 -0.90 7.64
CA PRO A 305 -12.63 -0.50 6.40
C PRO A 305 -13.48 0.77 6.53
N ASP A 306 -13.85 1.15 7.75
CA ASP A 306 -14.64 2.34 8.07
C ASP A 306 -13.78 3.59 8.28
N VAL A 307 -12.45 3.48 8.26
CA VAL A 307 -11.55 4.62 8.36
C VAL A 307 -11.35 5.27 6.98
N PRO A 308 -11.88 6.49 6.75
CA PRO A 308 -11.62 7.21 5.53
C PRO A 308 -10.12 7.43 5.33
N SER A 309 -9.59 7.07 4.16
CA SER A 309 -8.15 7.14 3.93
C SER A 309 -7.80 7.44 2.47
N MET A 310 -6.68 8.12 2.25
CA MET A 310 -6.14 8.41 0.91
C MET A 310 -4.61 8.36 0.92
N LYS A 311 -4.01 8.27 -0.27
CA LYS A 311 -2.56 8.38 -0.47
C LYS A 311 -2.18 9.72 -1.08
N ILE A 312 -1.04 10.27 -0.64
CA ILE A 312 -0.43 11.45 -1.23
C ILE A 312 1.06 11.51 -0.87
N GLY A 313 1.89 11.97 -1.79
CA GLY A 313 3.29 12.27 -1.53
C GLY A 313 4.07 12.69 -2.78
N PRO A 314 5.27 13.23 -2.60
CA PRO A 314 6.15 13.60 -3.70
C PRO A 314 6.68 12.37 -4.42
N GLY A 315 7.22 12.58 -5.61
CA GLY A 315 7.74 11.49 -6.45
C GLY A 315 6.68 10.87 -7.35
N ASP A 316 7.06 9.86 -8.10
CA ASP A 316 6.22 9.18 -9.10
C ASP A 316 6.31 7.66 -8.90
N SER A 317 5.17 6.97 -8.81
CA SER A 317 5.14 5.52 -8.62
C SER A 317 5.78 4.74 -9.79
N ALA A 318 5.96 5.34 -10.96
CA ALA A 318 6.69 4.75 -12.06
C ALA A 318 8.20 4.61 -11.80
N ARG A 319 8.74 5.29 -10.78
CA ARG A 319 10.14 5.20 -10.35
C ARG A 319 10.35 4.14 -9.27
N SER A 320 9.28 3.63 -8.65
CA SER A 320 9.33 2.60 -7.60
C SER A 320 9.83 1.29 -8.16
N HIS A 321 10.66 0.58 -7.40
CA HIS A 321 11.21 -0.74 -7.73
C HIS A 321 12.03 -0.76 -9.04
N THR A 322 12.55 0.39 -9.48
CA THR A 322 13.39 0.50 -10.68
C THR A 322 14.86 0.77 -10.33
N PRO A 323 15.81 0.33 -11.15
CA PRO A 323 17.20 0.73 -10.97
C PRO A 323 17.37 2.25 -11.05
N ASP A 324 18.34 2.77 -10.31
CA ASP A 324 18.63 4.20 -10.21
C ASP A 324 17.40 5.05 -9.80
N GLU A 325 16.63 4.52 -8.87
CA GLU A 325 15.51 5.21 -8.23
C GLU A 325 15.94 6.60 -7.74
N TRP A 326 15.08 7.59 -7.93
CA TRP A 326 15.39 8.98 -7.57
C TRP A 326 14.14 9.78 -7.19
N LEU A 327 14.36 10.79 -6.35
CA LEU A 327 13.39 11.83 -6.03
C LEU A 327 13.95 13.21 -6.40
N GLY A 328 13.14 14.09 -6.96
CA GLY A 328 13.50 15.49 -7.17
C GLY A 328 13.63 16.22 -5.83
N VAL A 329 14.74 16.93 -5.62
CA VAL A 329 14.92 17.72 -4.40
C VAL A 329 13.81 18.77 -4.27
N GLN A 330 13.47 19.44 -5.37
CA GLN A 330 12.39 20.42 -5.41
C GLN A 330 11.01 19.72 -5.23
N GLU A 331 10.82 18.49 -5.76
CA GLU A 331 9.58 17.73 -5.51
C GLU A 331 9.36 17.47 -4.01
N LEU A 332 10.44 17.20 -3.25
CA LEU A 332 10.36 17.02 -1.81
C LEU A 332 10.02 18.33 -1.09
N GLU A 333 10.70 19.43 -1.43
CA GLU A 333 10.49 20.74 -0.79
C GLU A 333 9.06 21.27 -1.05
N ASP A 334 8.63 21.27 -2.31
CA ASP A 334 7.27 21.67 -2.70
C ASP A 334 6.21 20.75 -2.10
N GLY A 335 6.51 19.45 -2.02
CA GLY A 335 5.66 18.45 -1.40
C GLY A 335 5.40 18.73 0.08
N ILE A 336 6.45 19.03 0.85
CA ILE A 336 6.35 19.39 2.27
C ILE A 336 5.48 20.64 2.45
N GLU A 337 5.74 21.70 1.69
CA GLU A 337 4.97 22.94 1.78
C GLU A 337 3.49 22.71 1.41
N THR A 338 3.26 22.03 0.30
CA THR A 338 1.90 21.70 -0.18
C THR A 338 1.14 20.86 0.84
N PHE A 339 1.79 19.87 1.44
CA PHE A 339 1.15 18.99 2.40
C PHE A 339 0.80 19.71 3.71
N ILE A 340 1.68 20.56 4.24
CA ILE A 340 1.37 21.40 5.42
C ILE A 340 0.15 22.30 5.13
N ARG A 341 0.12 22.96 3.96
CA ARG A 341 -1.01 23.80 3.55
C ARG A 341 -2.32 22.99 3.38
N LEU A 342 -2.22 21.74 2.89
CA LEU A 342 -3.37 20.83 2.78
C LEU A 342 -3.99 20.55 4.15
N LEU A 343 -3.16 20.24 5.14
CA LEU A 343 -3.63 19.99 6.52
C LEU A 343 -4.22 21.26 7.15
N GLU A 344 -3.59 22.41 6.97
CA GLU A 344 -4.15 23.70 7.45
C GLU A 344 -5.51 24.02 6.82
N THR A 345 -5.64 23.78 5.51
CA THR A 345 -6.89 24.04 4.79
C THR A 345 -7.98 23.07 5.21
N MET A 346 -7.67 21.78 5.38
CA MET A 346 -8.59 20.78 5.93
C MET A 346 -9.07 21.18 7.34
N MET A 347 -8.15 21.53 8.23
CA MET A 347 -8.47 21.87 9.63
C MET A 347 -9.36 23.11 9.73
N ARG A 348 -9.15 24.11 8.86
CA ARG A 348 -10.04 25.29 8.77
C ARG A 348 -11.47 24.95 8.35
N ARG A 349 -11.67 23.92 7.54
CA ARG A 349 -12.99 23.44 7.09
C ARG A 349 -13.75 22.67 8.17
N MET A 350 -13.07 22.22 9.21
CA MET A 350 -13.65 21.44 10.31
C MET A 350 -14.11 22.31 11.49
N VAL A 351 -13.76 23.60 11.49
CA VAL A 351 -14.18 24.61 12.47
C VAL A 351 -15.34 25.44 11.92
#